data_bda26792cc55c5798aa158ddcf9cffe5
#
_entry.id   bda26792cc55c5798aa158ddcf9cffe5
#
_cell.length_a   1.000
_cell.length_b   1.000
_cell.length_c   1.000
_cell.angle_alpha   90.00
_cell.angle_beta   90.00
_cell.angle_gamma   90.00
#
_symmetry.space_group_name_H-M   'P 1'
#
loop_
_entity.id
_entity.type
_entity.pdbx_description
1 polymer ?
#
loop_
_entity_poly.entity_id
_entity_poly.type
_entity_poly.pdbx_seq_one_letter_code
_entity_poly.pdbx_strand_id
1 'polypeptide(L)'
;SGRSRLSAGRGAAAVVARDMRKRNMHLWLGDYLRRRMPAVSDRPVHVMFCFVDHFEPMWKGGDLETQRRRVDRWCTEYRALASRHRDADGRPPQHSFFYPEEEYAEEHLDKLAQLCADGYGEIEVHLHHDNDTEQNFRVSIGRFCKTLHEKHGALPRDPETGQLRFGFIHGNWCLDNSRGDGRWCGLNNELILLRELGCYADFTLPSAPSDTQTAAVNSIYYATDDPHAPKSHDHGSPVKVGGGTRGDLMIVQGPLGLNWRERRMGVMPRIENADVRKNCPPSEARVDLWVKTGVHVEGRPDWVFVKIHTHGTQEHDIDTLLGE
;
A
#
# COMPACT_ATOMS: atom_id res chain seq x y z
N SER A 1 -14.80 -20.27 46.55
CA SER A 1 -13.84 -19.32 45.83
C SER A 1 -13.71 -19.58 44.32
N GLY A 2 -14.45 -20.55 43.74
CA GLY A 2 -14.37 -20.88 42.31
C GLY A 2 -15.23 -20.02 41.37
N ARG A 3 -16.32 -19.44 41.87
CA ARG A 3 -17.27 -18.64 41.05
C ARG A 3 -16.76 -17.25 40.67
N SER A 4 -15.89 -16.62 41.45
CA SER A 4 -15.35 -15.27 41.15
C SER A 4 -14.30 -15.25 40.06
N ARG A 5 -13.51 -16.32 39.88
CA ARG A 5 -12.51 -16.39 38.82
C ARG A 5 -13.13 -16.64 37.43
N LEU A 6 -14.25 -17.36 37.36
CA LEU A 6 -14.95 -17.63 36.08
C LEU A 6 -15.70 -16.38 35.56
N SER A 7 -16.18 -15.50 36.40
CA SER A 7 -16.85 -14.25 36.00
C SER A 7 -15.86 -13.20 35.47
N ALA A 8 -14.69 -13.08 36.11
CA ALA A 8 -13.62 -12.18 35.67
C ALA A 8 -13.05 -12.59 34.31
N GLY A 9 -12.87 -13.89 34.05
CA GLY A 9 -12.40 -14.41 32.77
C GLY A 9 -13.38 -14.17 31.60
N ARG A 10 -14.69 -14.30 31.85
CA ARG A 10 -15.73 -14.02 30.84
C ARG A 10 -15.81 -12.54 30.50
N GLY A 11 -15.63 -11.62 31.48
CA GLY A 11 -15.59 -10.19 31.25
C GLY A 11 -14.38 -9.79 30.38
N ALA A 12 -13.19 -10.31 30.69
CA ALA A 12 -11.99 -10.04 29.92
C ALA A 12 -12.09 -10.56 28.47
N ALA A 13 -12.60 -11.77 28.26
CA ALA A 13 -12.81 -12.33 26.93
C ALA A 13 -13.81 -11.52 26.09
N ALA A 14 -14.88 -11.02 26.70
CA ALA A 14 -15.87 -10.16 26.03
C ALA A 14 -15.28 -8.80 25.63
N VAL A 15 -14.42 -8.22 26.46
CA VAL A 15 -13.71 -6.96 26.17
C VAL A 15 -12.76 -7.16 24.99
N VAL A 16 -11.98 -8.24 24.99
CA VAL A 16 -11.06 -8.59 23.88
C VAL A 16 -11.84 -8.81 22.58
N ALA A 17 -12.91 -9.59 22.61
CA ALA A 17 -13.74 -9.86 21.43
C ALA A 17 -14.37 -8.56 20.87
N ARG A 18 -14.79 -7.65 21.76
CA ARG A 18 -15.34 -6.34 21.37
C ARG A 18 -14.27 -5.44 20.73
N ASP A 19 -13.05 -5.41 21.27
CA ASP A 19 -11.93 -4.65 20.69
C ASP A 19 -11.52 -5.22 19.33
N MET A 20 -11.45 -6.54 19.18
CA MET A 20 -11.18 -7.21 17.92
C MET A 20 -12.19 -6.84 16.82
N ARG A 21 -13.50 -6.81 17.15
CA ARG A 21 -14.54 -6.41 16.20
C ARG A 21 -14.44 -4.94 15.82
N LYS A 22 -14.17 -4.04 16.79
CA LYS A 22 -13.98 -2.61 16.54
C LYS A 22 -12.77 -2.32 15.62
N ARG A 23 -11.83 -3.26 15.54
CA ARG A 23 -10.60 -3.18 14.74
C ARG A 23 -10.66 -4.04 13.50
N ASN A 24 -11.84 -4.53 13.15
CA ASN A 24 -12.09 -5.37 11.98
C ASN A 24 -11.14 -6.59 11.88
N MET A 25 -10.58 -7.05 13.01
CA MET A 25 -9.68 -8.21 13.02
C MET A 25 -10.38 -9.50 12.56
N HIS A 26 -11.69 -9.59 12.72
CA HIS A 26 -12.47 -10.74 12.26
C HIS A 26 -12.42 -10.95 10.74
N LEU A 27 -12.09 -9.91 9.97
CA LEU A 27 -11.97 -10.01 8.52
C LEU A 27 -10.74 -10.81 8.10
N TRP A 28 -9.61 -10.63 8.76
CA TRP A 28 -8.31 -11.11 8.31
C TRP A 28 -7.58 -12.07 9.27
N LEU A 29 -7.94 -12.09 10.55
CA LEU A 29 -7.21 -12.88 11.55
C LEU A 29 -7.26 -14.39 11.25
N GLY A 30 -8.34 -14.87 10.64
CA GLY A 30 -8.49 -16.27 10.25
C GLY A 30 -7.41 -16.71 9.28
N ASP A 31 -7.18 -15.93 8.23
CA ASP A 31 -6.15 -16.23 7.22
C ASP A 31 -4.74 -15.96 7.75
N TYR A 32 -4.57 -14.90 8.55
CA TYR A 32 -3.30 -14.66 9.25
C TYR A 32 -2.84 -15.86 10.09
N LEU A 33 -3.75 -16.50 10.84
CA LEU A 33 -3.43 -17.65 11.68
C LEU A 33 -3.25 -18.97 10.88
N ARG A 34 -3.91 -19.09 9.73
CA ARG A 34 -3.77 -20.27 8.85
C ARG A 34 -2.53 -20.22 7.97
N ARG A 35 -2.00 -19.01 7.76
CA ARG A 35 -0.85 -18.81 6.89
C ARG A 35 0.35 -19.59 7.41
N ARG A 36 0.94 -20.37 6.54
CA ARG A 36 2.22 -21.03 6.82
C ARG A 36 3.35 -20.07 6.52
N MET A 37 4.19 -19.81 7.50
CA MET A 37 5.44 -19.08 7.24
C MET A 37 6.29 -19.91 6.28
N PRO A 38 6.96 -19.28 5.30
CA PRO A 38 7.89 -20.01 4.45
C PRO A 38 8.96 -20.68 5.31
N ALA A 39 9.39 -21.86 4.90
CA ALA A 39 10.54 -22.52 5.54
C ALA A 39 11.76 -21.61 5.44
N VAL A 40 12.56 -21.56 6.49
CA VAL A 40 13.85 -20.84 6.46
C VAL A 40 14.67 -21.43 5.31
N SER A 41 15.05 -20.57 4.37
CA SER A 41 15.88 -20.97 3.24
C SER A 41 17.35 -21.03 3.67
N ASP A 42 18.06 -22.07 3.23
CA ASP A 42 19.54 -22.12 3.32
C ASP A 42 20.21 -21.16 2.31
N ARG A 43 19.41 -20.50 1.46
CA ARG A 43 19.88 -19.53 0.48
C ARG A 43 19.88 -18.12 1.08
N PRO A 44 20.71 -17.21 0.55
CA PRO A 44 20.61 -15.81 0.88
C PRO A 44 19.18 -15.28 0.66
N VAL A 45 18.67 -14.55 1.63
CA VAL A 45 17.35 -13.88 1.51
C VAL A 45 17.55 -12.51 0.87
N HIS A 46 16.78 -12.25 -0.19
CA HIS A 46 16.74 -10.96 -0.85
C HIS A 46 15.52 -10.17 -0.31
N VAL A 47 15.79 -9.11 0.43
CA VAL A 47 14.74 -8.22 0.92
C VAL A 47 14.52 -7.13 -0.13
N MET A 48 13.37 -7.17 -0.79
CA MET A 48 12.94 -6.14 -1.73
C MET A 48 12.05 -5.15 -0.99
N PHE A 49 12.61 -3.97 -0.75
CA PHE A 49 11.94 -2.90 -0.03
C PHE A 49 11.22 -1.98 -1.01
N CYS A 50 9.94 -1.71 -0.78
CA CYS A 50 9.10 -0.82 -1.56
C CYS A 50 8.45 0.19 -0.64
N PHE A 51 8.70 1.47 -0.88
CA PHE A 51 8.11 2.55 -0.11
C PHE A 51 7.05 3.24 -0.95
N VAL A 52 5.77 2.93 -0.73
CA VAL A 52 4.65 3.52 -1.44
C VAL A 52 4.07 4.69 -0.64
N ASP A 53 3.91 5.82 -1.29
CA ASP A 53 3.51 7.08 -0.66
C ASP A 53 2.23 7.60 -1.31
N HIS A 54 1.17 7.76 -0.51
CA HIS A 54 0.01 8.57 -0.89
C HIS A 54 0.45 10.03 -0.91
N PHE A 55 1.05 10.45 -2.04
CA PHE A 55 1.68 11.75 -2.16
C PHE A 55 0.64 12.82 -2.53
N GLU A 56 -0.01 13.37 -1.54
CA GLU A 56 -1.18 14.27 -1.62
C GLU A 56 -0.78 15.72 -1.26
N PRO A 57 -0.22 16.54 -2.19
CA PRO A 57 0.21 17.90 -1.87
C PRO A 57 -0.91 18.80 -1.34
N MET A 58 -2.17 18.58 -1.76
CA MET A 58 -3.34 19.35 -1.31
C MET A 58 -3.92 18.87 0.04
N TRP A 59 -3.33 17.89 0.69
CA TRP A 59 -3.85 17.36 1.95
C TRP A 59 -4.37 18.44 2.90
N LYS A 60 -5.61 18.28 3.41
CA LYS A 60 -6.36 19.25 4.21
C LYS A 60 -6.59 20.60 3.52
N GLY A 61 -6.69 20.63 2.21
CA GLY A 61 -6.96 21.85 1.46
C GLY A 61 -5.80 22.83 1.49
N GLY A 62 -4.56 22.33 1.49
CA GLY A 62 -3.36 23.17 1.43
C GLY A 62 -3.39 24.11 0.23
N ASP A 63 -3.15 25.41 0.45
CA ASP A 63 -3.01 26.37 -0.63
C ASP A 63 -1.74 26.10 -1.45
N LEU A 64 -1.62 26.76 -2.60
CA LEU A 64 -0.53 26.51 -3.55
C LEU A 64 0.87 26.73 -2.92
N GLU A 65 1.02 27.69 -2.02
CA GLU A 65 2.28 27.92 -1.31
C GLU A 65 2.64 26.76 -0.39
N THR A 66 1.64 26.25 0.34
CA THR A 66 1.80 25.05 1.19
C THR A 66 2.14 23.83 0.36
N GLN A 67 1.47 23.60 -0.77
CA GLN A 67 1.77 22.50 -1.69
C GLN A 67 3.21 22.59 -2.21
N ARG A 68 3.62 23.77 -2.70
CA ARG A 68 5.00 24.03 -3.16
C ARG A 68 6.03 23.70 -2.09
N ARG A 69 5.83 24.16 -0.86
CA ARG A 69 6.72 23.88 0.26
C ARG A 69 6.84 22.39 0.54
N ARG A 70 5.74 21.62 0.50
CA ARG A 70 5.74 20.17 0.69
C ARG A 70 6.56 19.47 -0.38
N VAL A 71 6.30 19.78 -1.65
CA VAL A 71 7.01 19.19 -2.80
C VAL A 71 8.49 19.59 -2.80
N ASP A 72 8.81 20.86 -2.53
CA ASP A 72 10.20 21.35 -2.50
C ASP A 72 11.04 20.68 -1.40
N ARG A 73 10.43 20.42 -0.23
CA ARG A 73 11.10 19.65 0.83
C ARG A 73 11.46 18.25 0.35
N TRP A 74 10.53 17.55 -0.26
CA TRP A 74 10.79 16.21 -0.81
C TRP A 74 11.90 16.24 -1.86
N CYS A 75 11.81 17.11 -2.83
CA CYS A 75 12.82 17.20 -3.90
C CYS A 75 14.22 17.55 -3.39
N THR A 76 14.33 18.31 -2.30
CA THR A 76 15.60 18.74 -1.74
C THR A 76 16.12 17.80 -0.66
N GLU A 77 15.31 17.55 0.38
CA GLU A 77 15.73 16.81 1.59
C GLU A 77 15.84 15.31 1.31
N TYR A 78 14.88 14.71 0.56
CA TYR A 78 14.96 13.31 0.21
C TYR A 78 16.18 12.99 -0.67
N ARG A 79 16.47 13.83 -1.66
CA ARG A 79 17.68 13.68 -2.47
C ARG A 79 18.94 13.67 -1.60
N ALA A 80 19.05 14.61 -0.66
CA ALA A 80 20.20 14.71 0.24
C ALA A 80 20.30 13.48 1.16
N LEU A 81 19.18 12.97 1.66
CA LEU A 81 19.10 11.77 2.49
C LEU A 81 19.46 10.51 1.68
N ALA A 82 18.74 10.24 0.60
CA ALA A 82 18.89 9.04 -0.20
C ALA A 82 20.28 8.90 -0.84
N SER A 83 20.91 10.03 -1.20
CA SER A 83 22.27 10.03 -1.77
C SER A 83 23.34 9.44 -0.84
N ARG A 84 23.08 9.38 0.46
CA ARG A 84 24.02 8.83 1.47
C ARG A 84 23.90 7.31 1.65
N HIS A 85 22.88 6.70 1.08
CA HIS A 85 22.58 5.27 1.24
C HIS A 85 22.70 4.53 -0.08
N ARG A 86 23.05 3.26 -0.02
CA ARG A 86 23.10 2.35 -1.17
C ARG A 86 22.55 1.00 -0.77
N ASP A 87 21.79 0.39 -1.67
CA ASP A 87 21.38 -1.01 -1.57
C ASP A 87 22.52 -1.96 -1.97
N ALA A 88 22.24 -3.26 -1.99
CA ALA A 88 23.20 -4.29 -2.38
C ALA A 88 23.66 -4.18 -3.85
N ASP A 89 22.87 -3.51 -4.69
CA ASP A 89 23.20 -3.28 -6.11
C ASP A 89 23.88 -1.93 -6.34
N GLY A 90 24.15 -1.18 -5.27
CA GLY A 90 24.81 0.13 -5.32
C GLY A 90 23.89 1.28 -5.71
N ARG A 91 22.56 1.08 -5.71
CA ARG A 91 21.58 2.11 -6.05
C ARG A 91 21.13 2.88 -4.80
N PRO A 92 20.82 4.19 -4.93
CA PRO A 92 20.19 4.92 -3.84
C PRO A 92 18.78 4.37 -3.58
N PRO A 93 18.24 4.53 -2.36
CA PRO A 93 16.83 4.26 -2.11
C PRO A 93 15.94 5.02 -3.07
N GLN A 94 14.92 4.34 -3.61
CA GLN A 94 13.93 4.92 -4.51
C GLN A 94 12.59 5.02 -3.78
N HIS A 95 11.85 6.09 -4.04
CA HIS A 95 10.55 6.36 -3.45
C HIS A 95 9.48 6.30 -4.52
N SER A 96 8.35 5.62 -4.25
CA SER A 96 7.24 5.53 -5.19
C SER A 96 6.18 6.56 -4.81
N PHE A 97 6.12 7.64 -5.59
CA PHE A 97 5.18 8.74 -5.42
C PHE A 97 3.85 8.41 -6.11
N PHE A 98 2.87 7.88 -5.37
CA PHE A 98 1.52 7.69 -5.88
C PHE A 98 0.79 9.03 -5.82
N TYR A 99 0.74 9.72 -6.96
CA TYR A 99 0.22 11.07 -7.07
C TYR A 99 -1.27 11.06 -7.46
N PRO A 100 -2.14 11.81 -6.75
CA PRO A 100 -3.57 11.81 -7.05
C PRO A 100 -3.90 12.60 -8.32
N GLU A 101 -4.74 12.02 -9.19
CA GLU A 101 -5.18 12.63 -10.44
C GLU A 101 -5.88 13.98 -10.19
N GLU A 102 -6.73 14.02 -9.18
CA GLU A 102 -7.52 15.19 -8.82
C GLU A 102 -6.71 16.34 -8.23
N GLU A 103 -5.47 16.07 -7.81
CA GLU A 103 -4.53 17.09 -7.30
C GLU A 103 -3.51 17.53 -8.36
N TYR A 104 -3.73 17.20 -9.64
CA TYR A 104 -2.77 17.50 -10.71
C TYR A 104 -2.29 18.95 -10.69
N ALA A 105 -1.00 19.15 -10.55
CA ALA A 105 -0.32 20.42 -10.70
C ALA A 105 0.99 20.22 -11.49
N GLU A 106 1.08 20.84 -12.67
CA GLU A 106 2.20 20.65 -13.60
C GLU A 106 3.56 20.93 -12.92
N GLU A 107 3.67 22.05 -12.20
CA GLU A 107 4.89 22.45 -11.51
C GLU A 107 5.36 21.45 -10.42
N HIS A 108 4.42 20.75 -9.76
CA HIS A 108 4.76 19.74 -8.76
C HIS A 108 5.30 18.48 -9.42
N LEU A 109 4.62 18.03 -10.46
CA LEU A 109 5.00 16.84 -11.20
C LEU A 109 6.31 17.03 -11.98
N ASP A 110 6.59 18.25 -12.52
CA ASP A 110 7.88 18.55 -13.14
C ASP A 110 9.05 18.37 -12.15
N LYS A 111 8.88 18.85 -10.91
CA LYS A 111 9.91 18.70 -9.88
C LYS A 111 10.10 17.25 -9.45
N LEU A 112 9.02 16.50 -9.25
CA LEU A 112 9.07 15.08 -8.92
C LEU A 112 9.65 14.26 -10.07
N ALA A 113 9.28 14.55 -11.32
CA ALA A 113 9.82 13.89 -12.50
C ALA A 113 11.33 14.09 -12.62
N GLN A 114 11.84 15.30 -12.32
CA GLN A 114 13.28 15.53 -12.28
C GLN A 114 13.96 14.71 -11.17
N LEU A 115 13.37 14.63 -9.97
CA LEU A 115 13.88 13.81 -8.88
C LEU A 115 13.95 12.32 -9.28
N CYS A 116 12.91 11.84 -9.94
CA CYS A 116 12.83 10.46 -10.45
C CYS A 116 13.86 10.21 -11.58
N ALA A 117 14.00 11.13 -12.53
CA ALA A 117 15.00 11.05 -13.60
C ALA A 117 16.43 11.00 -13.06
N ASP A 118 16.69 11.63 -11.91
CA ASP A 118 17.98 11.56 -11.20
C ASP A 118 18.16 10.21 -10.44
N GLY A 119 17.21 9.28 -10.51
CA GLY A 119 17.30 7.94 -9.94
C GLY A 119 16.82 7.80 -8.50
N TYR A 120 16.02 8.74 -7.98
CA TYR A 120 15.55 8.74 -6.60
C TYR A 120 14.11 8.31 -6.42
N GLY A 121 13.42 7.86 -7.47
CA GLY A 121 12.05 7.36 -7.32
C GLY A 121 11.34 7.15 -8.65
N GLU A 122 10.04 6.98 -8.53
CA GLU A 122 9.10 6.84 -9.64
C GLU A 122 7.77 7.53 -9.29
N ILE A 123 7.00 7.92 -10.31
CA ILE A 123 5.66 8.49 -10.14
C ILE A 123 4.66 7.45 -10.62
N GLU A 124 3.68 7.15 -9.77
CA GLU A 124 2.62 6.19 -10.01
C GLU A 124 1.23 6.83 -9.78
N VAL A 125 0.16 6.10 -10.04
CA VAL A 125 -1.20 6.62 -10.08
C VAL A 125 -1.93 6.43 -8.75
N HIS A 126 -2.53 7.52 -8.27
CA HIS A 126 -3.44 7.53 -7.13
C HIS A 126 -4.76 8.22 -7.52
N LEU A 127 -5.88 7.84 -6.91
CA LEU A 127 -7.17 8.45 -7.17
C LEU A 127 -8.08 8.35 -5.94
N HIS A 128 -8.73 9.47 -5.59
CA HIS A 128 -9.90 9.49 -4.71
C HIS A 128 -11.14 9.71 -5.56
N HIS A 129 -12.12 8.81 -5.46
CA HIS A 129 -13.39 8.96 -6.15
C HIS A 129 -14.55 8.43 -5.30
N ASP A 130 -15.78 8.86 -5.59
CA ASP A 130 -16.97 8.46 -4.87
C ASP A 130 -18.19 8.48 -5.83
N ASN A 131 -19.06 7.48 -5.72
CA ASN A 131 -20.19 7.29 -6.64
C ASN A 131 -19.79 7.38 -8.12
N ASP A 132 -18.65 6.84 -8.46
CA ASP A 132 -18.06 6.96 -9.79
C ASP A 132 -18.75 6.05 -10.81
N THR A 133 -18.50 6.32 -12.09
CA THR A 133 -18.95 5.53 -13.22
C THR A 133 -17.77 5.01 -14.01
N GLU A 134 -17.94 3.87 -14.69
CA GLU A 134 -16.89 3.30 -15.55
C GLU A 134 -16.35 4.33 -16.55
N GLN A 135 -17.25 5.11 -17.17
CA GLN A 135 -16.86 6.10 -18.17
C GLN A 135 -15.99 7.20 -17.55
N ASN A 136 -16.39 7.75 -16.40
CA ASN A 136 -15.62 8.79 -15.73
C ASN A 136 -14.26 8.26 -15.28
N PHE A 137 -14.21 7.08 -14.66
CA PHE A 137 -12.98 6.42 -14.21
C PHE A 137 -12.00 6.20 -15.39
N ARG A 138 -12.50 5.66 -16.52
CA ARG A 138 -11.68 5.46 -17.73
C ARG A 138 -11.11 6.77 -18.28
N VAL A 139 -11.92 7.81 -18.31
CA VAL A 139 -11.50 9.13 -18.82
C VAL A 139 -10.46 9.76 -17.89
N SER A 140 -10.70 9.76 -16.59
CA SER A 140 -9.80 10.36 -15.59
C SER A 140 -8.46 9.66 -15.56
N ILE A 141 -8.42 8.34 -15.33
CA ILE A 141 -7.17 7.59 -15.30
C ILE A 141 -6.46 7.63 -16.66
N GLY A 142 -7.18 7.42 -17.76
CA GLY A 142 -6.56 7.44 -19.10
C GLY A 142 -5.92 8.78 -19.44
N ARG A 143 -6.60 9.89 -19.11
CA ARG A 143 -6.07 11.25 -19.28
C ARG A 143 -4.85 11.49 -18.41
N PHE A 144 -4.91 11.08 -17.15
CA PHE A 144 -3.81 11.28 -16.20
C PHE A 144 -2.57 10.47 -16.58
N CYS A 145 -2.71 9.17 -16.89
CA CYS A 145 -1.62 8.34 -17.37
C CYS A 145 -0.97 8.93 -18.63
N LYS A 146 -1.78 9.40 -19.59
CA LYS A 146 -1.27 10.08 -20.79
C LYS A 146 -0.47 11.33 -20.43
N THR A 147 -0.98 12.15 -19.51
CA THR A 147 -0.31 13.38 -19.07
C THR A 147 1.01 13.06 -18.36
N LEU A 148 1.02 12.10 -17.45
CA LEU A 148 2.23 11.65 -16.77
C LEU A 148 3.30 11.19 -17.76
N HIS A 149 2.89 10.45 -18.79
CA HIS A 149 3.83 9.96 -19.81
C HIS A 149 4.34 11.08 -20.73
N GLU A 150 3.43 11.85 -21.32
CA GLU A 150 3.77 12.80 -22.39
C GLU A 150 4.43 14.08 -21.87
N LYS A 151 4.01 14.58 -20.70
CA LYS A 151 4.54 15.83 -20.15
C LYS A 151 5.70 15.60 -19.17
N HIS A 152 5.61 14.57 -18.34
CA HIS A 152 6.52 14.38 -17.22
C HIS A 152 7.50 13.21 -17.42
N GLY A 153 7.38 12.45 -18.53
CA GLY A 153 8.29 11.32 -18.82
C GLY A 153 8.16 10.16 -17.82
N ALA A 154 7.10 10.15 -17.00
CA ALA A 154 6.77 9.04 -16.11
C ALA A 154 5.99 7.96 -16.87
N LEU A 155 5.73 6.82 -16.21
CA LEU A 155 4.98 5.67 -16.71
C LEU A 155 5.54 5.08 -18.02
N PRO A 156 6.18 3.90 -17.94
CA PRO A 156 6.72 3.24 -19.11
C PRO A 156 5.61 2.69 -20.00
N ARG A 157 5.96 2.39 -21.26
CA ARG A 157 5.11 1.60 -22.15
C ARG A 157 5.53 0.15 -22.09
N ASP A 158 4.55 -0.72 -22.13
CA ASP A 158 4.76 -2.14 -22.37
C ASP A 158 5.41 -2.31 -23.77
N PRO A 159 6.54 -3.01 -23.86
CA PRO A 159 7.28 -3.11 -25.13
C PRO A 159 6.56 -3.94 -26.20
N GLU A 160 5.65 -4.82 -25.81
CA GLU A 160 4.94 -5.70 -26.74
C GLU A 160 3.63 -5.06 -27.21
N THR A 161 2.87 -4.45 -26.31
CA THR A 161 1.55 -3.89 -26.61
C THR A 161 1.55 -2.39 -26.87
N GLY A 162 2.59 -1.67 -26.43
CA GLY A 162 2.66 -0.22 -26.47
C GLY A 162 1.77 0.49 -25.45
N GLN A 163 1.02 -0.26 -24.64
CA GLN A 163 0.14 0.27 -23.59
C GLN A 163 0.96 0.91 -22.47
N LEU A 164 0.47 2.03 -21.89
CA LEU A 164 1.06 2.60 -20.69
C LEU A 164 0.91 1.63 -19.52
N ARG A 165 1.95 1.56 -18.68
CA ARG A 165 1.99 0.68 -17.51
C ARG A 165 2.09 1.53 -16.25
N PHE A 166 1.27 1.24 -15.25
CA PHE A 166 1.27 1.96 -13.98
C PHE A 166 0.90 1.05 -12.82
N GLY A 167 1.41 1.38 -11.63
CA GLY A 167 0.92 0.90 -10.36
C GLY A 167 -0.23 1.78 -9.86
N PHE A 168 -1.11 1.23 -9.04
CA PHE A 168 -2.26 1.94 -8.52
C PHE A 168 -2.38 1.85 -7.00
N ILE A 169 -2.78 2.94 -6.36
CA ILE A 169 -3.28 2.97 -4.99
C ILE A 169 -4.64 3.65 -4.99
N HIS A 170 -5.65 2.97 -4.44
CA HIS A 170 -6.98 3.54 -4.27
C HIS A 170 -7.03 4.47 -3.05
N GLY A 171 -7.58 5.66 -3.24
CA GLY A 171 -7.85 6.61 -2.17
C GLY A 171 -8.79 6.02 -1.11
N ASN A 172 -8.60 6.40 0.14
CA ASN A 172 -9.39 5.89 1.25
C ASN A 172 -9.40 4.36 1.41
N TRP A 173 -8.47 3.64 0.75
CA TRP A 173 -8.36 2.16 0.73
C TRP A 173 -9.59 1.42 0.21
N CYS A 174 -10.43 2.06 -0.61
CA CYS A 174 -11.75 1.55 -0.97
C CYS A 174 -11.78 0.80 -2.31
N LEU A 175 -10.64 0.22 -2.75
CA LEU A 175 -10.55 -0.56 -3.98
C LEU A 175 -11.77 -1.48 -4.16
N ASP A 176 -12.34 -1.46 -5.37
CA ASP A 176 -13.44 -2.34 -5.77
C ASP A 176 -14.62 -2.28 -4.80
N ASN A 177 -15.04 -1.07 -4.46
CA ASN A 177 -16.19 -0.80 -3.61
C ASN A 177 -16.18 -1.55 -2.27
N SER A 178 -14.97 -1.79 -1.72
CA SER A 178 -14.73 -2.69 -0.58
C SER A 178 -15.24 -2.19 0.76
N ARG A 179 -15.67 -0.95 0.83
CA ARG A 179 -16.20 -0.36 2.06
C ARG A 179 -17.64 -0.80 2.30
N GLY A 180 -17.95 -1.20 3.54
CA GLY A 180 -19.27 -1.76 3.88
C GLY A 180 -20.45 -0.79 3.72
N ASP A 181 -20.20 0.54 3.68
CA ASP A 181 -21.22 1.57 3.43
C ASP A 181 -21.29 2.03 1.95
N GLY A 182 -20.47 1.44 1.07
CA GLY A 182 -20.45 1.73 -0.37
C GLY A 182 -19.90 3.10 -0.76
N ARG A 183 -19.31 3.87 0.17
CA ARG A 183 -18.73 5.18 -0.12
C ARG A 183 -17.30 5.06 -0.63
N TRP A 184 -16.87 6.11 -1.34
CA TRP A 184 -15.51 6.36 -1.79
C TRP A 184 -15.00 5.40 -2.87
N CYS A 185 -15.91 4.89 -3.71
CA CYS A 185 -15.63 4.18 -4.94
C CYS A 185 -16.86 4.27 -5.88
N GLY A 186 -17.75 3.28 -5.86
CA GLY A 186 -18.94 3.21 -6.71
C GLY A 186 -18.84 2.18 -7.83
N LEU A 187 -17.68 1.50 -7.97
CA LEU A 187 -17.39 0.55 -9.04
C LEU A 187 -17.15 -0.84 -8.48
N ASN A 188 -17.93 -1.82 -8.93
CA ASN A 188 -17.75 -3.25 -8.59
C ASN A 188 -16.94 -4.01 -9.63
N ASN A 189 -16.45 -3.32 -10.66
CA ASN A 189 -15.63 -3.89 -11.74
C ASN A 189 -14.30 -3.11 -11.89
N GLU A 190 -13.85 -2.51 -10.81
CA GLU A 190 -12.69 -1.61 -10.83
C GLU A 190 -11.40 -2.36 -11.20
N LEU A 191 -11.26 -3.62 -10.78
CA LEU A 191 -10.07 -4.42 -11.10
C LEU A 191 -9.95 -4.69 -12.61
N ILE A 192 -11.08 -4.97 -13.27
CA ILE A 192 -11.13 -5.13 -14.73
C ILE A 192 -10.77 -3.80 -15.41
N LEU A 193 -11.35 -2.69 -14.96
CA LEU A 193 -11.09 -1.36 -15.52
C LEU A 193 -9.61 -0.97 -15.41
N LEU A 194 -9.01 -1.18 -14.24
CA LEU A 194 -7.60 -0.93 -14.01
C LEU A 194 -6.70 -1.75 -14.93
N ARG A 195 -6.96 -3.06 -15.06
CA ARG A 195 -6.23 -3.93 -15.99
C ARG A 195 -6.32 -3.42 -17.43
N GLU A 196 -7.52 -3.09 -17.89
CA GLU A 196 -7.77 -2.63 -19.26
C GLU A 196 -7.08 -1.30 -19.56
N LEU A 197 -6.89 -0.46 -18.54
CA LEU A 197 -6.17 0.80 -18.65
C LEU A 197 -4.63 0.63 -18.56
N GLY A 198 -4.14 -0.57 -18.25
CA GLY A 198 -2.71 -0.89 -18.20
C GLY A 198 -2.11 -0.96 -16.80
N CYS A 199 -2.93 -0.96 -15.75
CA CYS A 199 -2.45 -1.18 -14.41
C CYS A 199 -1.81 -2.57 -14.29
N TYR A 200 -0.55 -2.63 -13.84
CA TYR A 200 0.15 -3.89 -13.66
C TYR A 200 -0.05 -4.49 -12.27
N ALA A 201 -0.28 -3.65 -11.27
CA ALA A 201 -0.56 -4.08 -9.91
C ALA A 201 -1.23 -2.98 -9.07
N ASP A 202 -2.04 -3.39 -8.11
CA ASP A 202 -2.55 -2.56 -7.02
C ASP A 202 -1.67 -2.69 -5.76
N PHE A 203 -1.42 -1.56 -5.10
CA PHE A 203 -0.61 -1.43 -3.88
C PHE A 203 -1.39 -0.90 -2.69
N THR A 204 -2.71 -0.86 -2.74
CA THR A 204 -3.56 -0.28 -1.70
C THR A 204 -3.41 -0.96 -0.33
N LEU A 205 -3.25 -2.29 -0.29
CA LEU A 205 -3.31 -3.08 0.95
C LEU A 205 -1.94 -3.29 1.62
N PRO A 206 -1.89 -3.43 2.96
CA PRO A 206 -3.00 -3.64 3.91
C PRO A 206 -3.64 -2.33 4.35
N SER A 207 -4.93 -2.38 4.64
CA SER A 207 -5.72 -1.25 5.15
C SER A 207 -6.19 -1.42 6.61
N ALA A 208 -5.83 -2.52 7.28
CA ALA A 208 -6.22 -2.75 8.67
C ALA A 208 -5.79 -1.58 9.59
N PRO A 209 -6.67 -1.10 10.47
CA PRO A 209 -7.92 -1.71 10.95
C PRO A 209 -9.19 -1.27 10.19
N SER A 210 -9.12 -0.77 8.96
CA SER A 210 -10.29 -0.41 8.15
C SER A 210 -11.16 -1.63 7.85
N ASP A 211 -12.44 -1.42 7.54
CA ASP A 211 -13.37 -2.44 7.07
C ASP A 211 -13.11 -2.84 5.60
N THR A 212 -12.33 -2.03 4.88
CA THR A 212 -11.84 -2.35 3.54
C THR A 212 -10.79 -3.47 3.52
N GLN A 213 -10.20 -3.82 4.69
CA GLN A 213 -9.18 -4.87 4.78
C GLN A 213 -9.69 -6.22 4.24
N THR A 214 -8.89 -6.85 3.39
CA THR A 214 -9.17 -8.18 2.82
C THR A 214 -8.90 -9.31 3.80
N ALA A 215 -9.56 -10.47 3.56
CA ALA A 215 -9.29 -11.70 4.29
C ALA A 215 -7.91 -12.25 3.94
N ALA A 216 -7.53 -12.28 2.65
CA ALA A 216 -6.18 -12.59 2.24
C ALA A 216 -5.19 -11.56 2.80
N VAL A 217 -4.09 -12.02 3.42
CA VAL A 217 -3.07 -11.17 4.02
C VAL A 217 -1.66 -11.65 3.67
N ASN A 218 -0.74 -10.69 3.65
CA ASN A 218 0.69 -10.99 3.50
C ASN A 218 1.01 -11.81 2.25
N SER A 219 0.38 -11.49 1.15
CA SER A 219 0.53 -12.23 -0.10
C SER A 219 0.58 -11.31 -1.32
N ILE A 220 1.13 -11.85 -2.40
CA ILE A 220 1.05 -11.28 -3.74
C ILE A 220 0.21 -12.25 -4.54
N TYR A 221 -0.92 -11.79 -5.06
CA TYR A 221 -1.89 -12.67 -5.73
C TYR A 221 -2.61 -11.95 -6.86
N TYR A 222 -3.20 -12.72 -7.77
CA TYR A 222 -4.12 -12.23 -8.78
C TYR A 222 -5.54 -12.34 -8.24
N ALA A 223 -6.26 -11.23 -8.18
CA ALA A 223 -7.70 -11.19 -7.93
C ALA A 223 -8.47 -11.36 -9.25
N THR A 224 -9.60 -12.05 -9.19
CA THR A 224 -10.56 -12.13 -10.29
C THR A 224 -11.79 -11.35 -9.91
N ASP A 225 -12.18 -10.43 -10.77
CA ASP A 225 -13.26 -9.50 -10.53
C ASP A 225 -14.65 -10.13 -10.77
N ASP A 226 -15.61 -9.79 -9.92
CA ASP A 226 -17.03 -10.02 -10.13
C ASP A 226 -17.76 -8.67 -10.27
N PRO A 227 -18.10 -8.22 -11.49
CA PRO A 227 -18.73 -6.92 -11.72
C PRO A 227 -20.07 -6.70 -10.98
N HIS A 228 -20.62 -7.75 -10.37
CA HIS A 228 -21.89 -7.69 -9.66
C HIS A 228 -21.73 -7.68 -8.13
N ALA A 229 -20.51 -7.79 -7.63
CA ALA A 229 -20.23 -7.86 -6.20
C ALA A 229 -19.03 -6.98 -5.81
N PRO A 230 -19.09 -6.28 -4.67
CA PRO A 230 -17.94 -5.50 -4.20
C PRO A 230 -16.83 -6.40 -3.64
N LYS A 231 -15.62 -5.86 -3.57
CA LYS A 231 -14.49 -6.48 -2.85
C LYS A 231 -14.04 -7.84 -3.42
N SER A 232 -14.06 -7.98 -4.73
CA SER A 232 -13.63 -9.20 -5.44
C SER A 232 -12.17 -9.59 -5.16
N HIS A 233 -11.35 -8.63 -4.68
CA HIS A 233 -9.98 -8.85 -4.28
C HIS A 233 -9.82 -9.40 -2.84
N ASP A 234 -10.92 -9.79 -2.17
CA ASP A 234 -10.86 -10.35 -0.80
C ASP A 234 -10.01 -11.64 -0.74
N HIS A 235 -9.97 -12.38 -1.84
CA HIS A 235 -9.13 -13.55 -2.07
C HIS A 235 -8.59 -13.57 -3.50
N GLY A 236 -7.63 -14.46 -3.78
CA GLY A 236 -7.11 -14.63 -5.14
C GLY A 236 -6.17 -15.82 -5.29
N SER A 237 -5.62 -15.96 -6.49
CA SER A 237 -4.64 -16.99 -6.84
C SER A 237 -3.23 -16.46 -6.60
N PRO A 238 -2.40 -17.10 -5.76
CA PRO A 238 -1.05 -16.64 -5.50
C PRO A 238 -0.22 -16.47 -6.77
N VAL A 239 0.56 -15.39 -6.83
CA VAL A 239 1.53 -15.19 -7.90
C VAL A 239 2.65 -16.22 -7.76
N LYS A 240 2.98 -16.87 -8.88
CA LYS A 240 4.00 -17.92 -8.94
C LYS A 240 5.03 -17.63 -10.02
N VAL A 241 6.30 -17.85 -9.73
CA VAL A 241 7.36 -17.72 -10.74
C VAL A 241 7.12 -18.68 -11.91
N GLY A 242 7.08 -18.14 -13.12
CA GLY A 242 6.76 -18.89 -14.35
C GLY A 242 5.30 -19.33 -14.47
N GLY A 243 4.39 -18.84 -13.62
CA GLY A 243 2.99 -19.29 -13.57
C GLY A 243 2.02 -18.56 -14.50
N GLY A 244 2.43 -17.45 -15.08
CA GLY A 244 1.54 -16.58 -15.88
C GLY A 244 0.48 -15.87 -15.03
N THR A 245 -0.31 -15.03 -15.68
CA THR A 245 -1.43 -14.28 -15.05
C THR A 245 -2.61 -15.20 -14.81
N ARG A 246 -3.23 -15.12 -13.62
CA ARG A 246 -4.34 -15.98 -13.18
C ARG A 246 -5.49 -15.18 -12.58
N GLY A 247 -5.91 -14.11 -13.20
CA GLY A 247 -6.97 -13.22 -12.74
C GLY A 247 -6.93 -11.92 -13.51
N ASP A 248 -7.61 -10.93 -12.98
CA ASP A 248 -7.72 -9.63 -13.62
C ASP A 248 -6.63 -8.67 -13.18
N LEU A 249 -6.35 -8.56 -11.88
CA LEU A 249 -5.37 -7.61 -11.36
C LEU A 249 -4.46 -8.26 -10.31
N MET A 250 -3.17 -7.96 -10.38
CA MET A 250 -2.22 -8.33 -9.32
C MET A 250 -2.39 -7.41 -8.12
N ILE A 251 -2.52 -8.00 -6.94
CA ILE A 251 -2.56 -7.29 -5.65
C ILE A 251 -1.24 -7.54 -4.92
N VAL A 252 -0.51 -6.47 -4.64
CA VAL A 252 0.76 -6.51 -3.89
C VAL A 252 0.54 -5.98 -2.49
N GLN A 253 0.42 -6.89 -1.53
CA GLN A 253 0.21 -6.50 -0.15
C GLN A 253 1.52 -6.20 0.59
N GLY A 254 1.46 -5.24 1.51
CA GLY A 254 2.49 -5.05 2.53
C GLY A 254 2.28 -5.99 3.73
N PRO A 255 3.25 -6.00 4.67
CA PRO A 255 3.16 -6.83 5.87
C PRO A 255 2.03 -6.37 6.78
N LEU A 256 1.22 -7.33 7.21
CA LEU A 256 0.20 -7.17 8.25
C LEU A 256 0.45 -8.20 9.35
N GLY A 257 0.54 -7.77 10.60
CA GLY A 257 0.85 -8.66 11.69
C GLY A 257 0.42 -8.18 13.06
N LEU A 258 0.75 -8.99 14.07
CA LEU A 258 0.52 -8.68 15.47
C LEU A 258 1.88 -8.44 16.15
N ASN A 259 2.18 -7.17 16.44
CA ASN A 259 3.42 -6.79 17.10
C ASN A 259 3.29 -6.99 18.62
N TRP A 260 3.86 -8.07 19.11
CA TRP A 260 3.88 -8.42 20.53
C TRP A 260 5.04 -7.76 21.30
N ARG A 261 6.02 -7.20 20.63
CA ARG A 261 7.13 -6.47 21.27
C ARG A 261 6.73 -5.05 21.63
N GLU A 262 5.82 -4.43 20.86
CA GLU A 262 5.24 -3.12 21.11
C GLU A 262 3.75 -3.25 21.44
N ARG A 263 3.46 -3.59 22.71
CA ARG A 263 2.10 -3.91 23.14
C ARG A 263 1.29 -2.64 23.45
N ARG A 264 0.03 -2.66 23.05
CA ARG A 264 -0.94 -1.68 23.50
C ARG A 264 -1.41 -2.02 24.92
N MET A 265 -1.46 -1.01 25.81
CA MET A 265 -1.84 -1.18 27.22
C MET A 265 -1.05 -2.30 27.94
N GLY A 266 0.15 -2.60 27.49
CA GLY A 266 1.03 -3.61 28.09
C GLY A 266 0.63 -5.07 27.87
N VAL A 267 -0.59 -5.35 27.38
CA VAL A 267 -1.13 -6.73 27.30
C VAL A 267 -1.56 -7.16 25.92
N MET A 268 -2.00 -6.26 25.04
CA MET A 268 -2.50 -6.61 23.71
C MET A 268 -1.48 -6.28 22.63
N PRO A 269 -1.32 -7.12 21.59
CA PRO A 269 -0.43 -6.78 20.50
C PRO A 269 -0.94 -5.55 19.75
N ARG A 270 -0.02 -4.76 19.20
CA ARG A 270 -0.35 -3.72 18.24
C ARG A 270 -0.59 -4.36 16.88
N ILE A 271 -1.61 -3.93 16.14
CA ILE A 271 -1.73 -4.27 14.72
C ILE A 271 -0.61 -3.52 14.01
N GLU A 272 0.22 -4.26 13.30
CA GLU A 272 1.29 -3.74 12.46
C GLU A 272 0.88 -3.90 11.00
N ASN A 273 0.69 -2.78 10.32
CA ASN A 273 0.27 -2.71 8.92
C ASN A 273 1.30 -2.01 8.02
N ALA A 274 2.51 -1.82 8.52
CA ALA A 274 3.63 -1.15 7.83
C ALA A 274 3.39 0.34 7.49
N ASP A 275 2.47 0.99 8.18
CA ASP A 275 2.28 2.44 8.10
C ASP A 275 3.44 3.17 8.79
N VAL A 276 4.10 4.09 8.10
CA VAL A 276 5.21 4.91 8.64
C VAL A 276 4.80 6.36 8.73
N ARG A 277 4.78 6.89 9.96
CA ARG A 277 4.42 8.28 10.26
C ARG A 277 4.93 8.69 11.64
N LYS A 278 4.82 9.95 11.99
CA LYS A 278 5.27 10.52 13.28
C LYS A 278 4.85 9.71 14.50
N ASN A 279 3.59 9.32 14.56
CA ASN A 279 3.05 8.54 15.68
C ASN A 279 3.29 7.03 15.56
N CYS A 280 3.94 6.61 14.49
CA CYS A 280 4.27 5.23 14.15
C CYS A 280 5.61 5.16 13.40
N PRO A 281 6.71 5.69 13.97
CA PRO A 281 8.01 5.69 13.31
C PRO A 281 8.52 4.25 13.16
N PRO A 282 9.47 4.01 12.25
CA PRO A 282 10.16 2.74 12.18
C PRO A 282 10.83 2.42 13.53
N SER A 283 10.78 1.16 13.93
CA SER A 283 11.53 0.62 15.06
C SER A 283 12.12 -0.72 14.69
N GLU A 284 13.13 -1.14 15.40
CA GLU A 284 13.74 -2.47 15.19
C GLU A 284 12.71 -3.60 15.29
N ALA A 285 11.79 -3.49 16.26
CA ALA A 285 10.71 -4.45 16.42
C ALA A 285 9.74 -4.50 15.24
N ARG A 286 9.46 -3.37 14.61
CA ARG A 286 8.60 -3.26 13.43
C ARG A 286 9.30 -3.79 12.19
N VAL A 287 10.53 -3.36 11.93
CA VAL A 287 11.33 -3.82 10.78
C VAL A 287 11.54 -5.34 10.83
N ASP A 288 11.90 -5.89 11.99
CA ASP A 288 12.00 -7.34 12.21
C ASP A 288 10.68 -8.06 11.86
N LEU A 289 9.56 -7.49 12.27
CA LEU A 289 8.24 -8.09 11.99
C LEU A 289 7.91 -8.02 10.51
N TRP A 290 8.21 -6.92 9.81
CA TRP A 290 7.97 -6.78 8.37
C TRP A 290 8.71 -7.86 7.59
N VAL A 291 9.99 -8.05 7.87
CA VAL A 291 10.80 -9.09 7.22
C VAL A 291 10.30 -10.50 7.59
N LYS A 292 10.05 -10.76 8.87
CA LYS A 292 9.53 -12.06 9.35
C LYS A 292 8.16 -12.42 8.80
N THR A 293 7.35 -11.42 8.46
CA THR A 293 6.07 -11.67 7.78
C THR A 293 6.25 -12.41 6.46
N GLY A 294 7.39 -12.22 5.78
CA GLY A 294 7.83 -13.02 4.65
C GLY A 294 6.84 -13.01 3.48
N VAL A 295 6.36 -11.82 3.09
CA VAL A 295 5.56 -11.69 1.85
C VAL A 295 6.44 -12.11 0.68
N HIS A 296 5.99 -13.07 -0.12
CA HIS A 296 6.78 -13.63 -1.23
C HIS A 296 5.88 -14.13 -2.35
N VAL A 297 6.47 -14.44 -3.50
CA VAL A 297 5.82 -15.15 -4.61
C VAL A 297 6.08 -16.64 -4.50
N GLU A 298 5.13 -17.49 -4.92
CA GLU A 298 5.32 -18.95 -4.92
C GLU A 298 6.51 -19.37 -5.77
N GLY A 299 7.32 -20.26 -5.24
CA GLY A 299 8.56 -20.75 -5.86
C GLY A 299 9.82 -19.93 -5.51
N ARG A 300 9.68 -18.77 -4.86
CA ARG A 300 10.79 -17.93 -4.41
C ARG A 300 10.56 -17.41 -2.98
N PRO A 301 10.56 -18.29 -1.97
CA PRO A 301 10.43 -17.89 -0.56
C PRO A 301 11.63 -17.08 -0.05
N ASP A 302 12.75 -17.12 -0.77
CA ASP A 302 13.96 -16.33 -0.56
C ASP A 302 13.83 -14.87 -1.06
N TRP A 303 12.76 -14.52 -1.80
CA TRP A 303 12.41 -13.16 -2.18
C TRP A 303 11.37 -12.60 -1.22
N VAL A 304 11.79 -11.79 -0.29
CA VAL A 304 10.91 -11.18 0.73
C VAL A 304 10.58 -9.75 0.32
N PHE A 305 9.31 -9.49 0.08
CA PHE A 305 8.80 -8.16 -0.26
C PHE A 305 8.36 -7.43 1.01
N VAL A 306 8.96 -6.28 1.26
CA VAL A 306 8.60 -5.39 2.36
C VAL A 306 8.05 -4.10 1.76
N LYS A 307 6.73 -4.07 1.53
CA LYS A 307 6.02 -2.86 1.09
C LYS A 307 5.52 -2.12 2.30
N ILE A 308 6.05 -0.94 2.54
CA ILE A 308 5.56 -0.01 3.57
C ILE A 308 4.82 1.15 2.92
N HIS A 309 3.97 1.85 3.68
CA HIS A 309 3.22 2.98 3.16
C HIS A 309 3.26 4.20 4.08
N THR A 310 2.99 5.35 3.52
CA THR A 310 2.94 6.63 4.21
C THR A 310 2.01 7.62 3.51
N HIS A 311 1.87 8.82 4.12
CA HIS A 311 1.30 10.02 3.52
C HIS A 311 2.36 11.13 3.63
N GLY A 312 3.29 11.13 2.67
CA GLY A 312 4.54 11.88 2.73
C GLY A 312 4.39 13.40 2.76
N THR A 313 3.25 13.93 2.35
CA THR A 313 3.00 15.37 2.31
C THR A 313 2.36 15.94 3.57
N GLN A 314 2.00 15.08 4.54
CA GLN A 314 1.47 15.55 5.82
C GLN A 314 2.58 16.16 6.67
N GLU A 315 2.50 17.45 6.99
CA GLU A 315 3.58 18.21 7.67
C GLU A 315 4.10 17.53 8.94
N HIS A 316 3.20 16.90 9.70
CA HIS A 316 3.59 16.24 10.93
C HIS A 316 4.37 14.93 10.71
N ASP A 317 4.35 14.37 9.49
CA ASP A 317 5.05 13.15 9.12
C ASP A 317 6.35 13.40 8.34
N ILE A 318 6.44 14.52 7.61
CA ILE A 318 7.62 14.87 6.79
C ILE A 318 8.91 14.81 7.60
N ASP A 319 8.93 15.36 8.82
CA ASP A 319 10.11 15.34 9.67
C ASP A 319 10.54 13.92 10.11
N THR A 320 9.58 13.00 10.20
CA THR A 320 9.87 11.58 10.50
C THR A 320 10.38 10.83 9.27
N LEU A 321 9.89 11.20 8.09
CA LEU A 321 10.21 10.53 6.83
C LEU A 321 11.53 11.02 6.23
N LEU A 322 11.85 12.30 6.39
CA LEU A 322 13.05 12.94 5.85
C LEU A 322 14.12 13.23 6.91
N GLY A 323 13.81 12.93 8.18
CA GLY A 323 14.77 13.06 9.28
C GLY A 323 15.88 12.01 9.26
N GLU A 324 16.97 12.28 10.03
CA GLU A 324 18.09 11.34 10.21
C GLU A 324 17.76 10.24 11.23
#